data_0d4f6f335bcc27a14f894f060d0803f1
#
_entry.id   0d4f6f335bcc27a14f894f060d0803f1
#
_cell.length_a   1.000
_cell.length_b   1.000
_cell.length_c   1.000
_cell.angle_alpha   90.00
_cell.angle_beta   90.00
_cell.angle_gamma   90.00
#
_symmetry.space_group_name_H-M   'P 1'
#
loop_
_entity.id
_entity.type
_entity.pdbx_description
1 polymer ?
#
loop_
_entity_poly.entity_id
_entity_poly.type
_entity_poly.pdbx_seq_one_letter_code
_entity_poly.pdbx_strand_id
1 'polypeptide(L)'
;LICCNLFAQPGKSKGPGGQYSERMEMMLIWKLTDELELTEDQAENFFPLMRSHQKDVMEIRRQEKLMFEPMYDKIKSDDKINQSEVNNLLNEISAIDKKKSKTRIDFIERSGSVLEPDQQLKLLMFEPKMKIQVQRDIRERFKPSKRGGKKKGRR
;
A
#
# COMPACT_ATOMS: atom_id res chain seq x y z
N LEU A 1 -13.01 -22.00 -28.69
CA LEU A 1 -12.71 -23.09 -27.74
C LEU A 1 -11.24 -23.11 -27.34
N ILE A 2 -10.71 -22.02 -26.78
CA ILE A 2 -9.44 -22.02 -26.03
C ILE A 2 -9.52 -20.85 -25.05
N CYS A 3 -10.11 -21.09 -23.92
CA CYS A 3 -10.05 -20.18 -22.77
C CYS A 3 -10.04 -21.03 -21.51
N CYS A 4 -9.28 -20.65 -20.53
CA CYS A 4 -9.21 -21.22 -19.19
C CYS A 4 -8.05 -22.19 -18.94
N ASN A 5 -6.80 -21.66 -18.95
CA ASN A 5 -5.73 -22.34 -18.21
C ASN A 5 -4.60 -21.36 -17.79
N LEU A 6 -4.94 -20.25 -17.12
CA LEU A 6 -3.92 -19.31 -16.64
C LEU A 6 -3.97 -19.04 -15.12
N PHE A 7 -4.68 -19.89 -14.35
CA PHE A 7 -4.80 -19.67 -12.90
C PHE A 7 -4.65 -20.95 -12.07
N ALA A 8 -3.78 -21.87 -12.49
CA ALA A 8 -3.48 -23.02 -11.65
C ALA A 8 -1.97 -23.26 -11.55
N GLN A 9 -1.27 -22.47 -10.75
CA GLN A 9 -0.05 -22.94 -10.11
C GLN A 9 -0.42 -23.46 -8.72
N PRO A 10 -0.12 -24.75 -8.38
CA PRO A 10 -0.34 -25.26 -7.04
C PRO A 10 0.63 -24.56 -6.10
N GLY A 11 0.10 -23.60 -5.32
CA GLY A 11 0.86 -22.79 -4.39
C GLY A 11 1.37 -23.61 -3.23
N LYS A 12 2.64 -23.44 -2.90
CA LYS A 12 3.21 -23.74 -1.58
C LYS A 12 2.28 -23.15 -0.52
N SER A 13 1.91 -23.96 0.49
CA SER A 13 1.09 -23.55 1.62
C SER A 13 1.70 -22.31 2.28
N LYS A 14 1.15 -21.13 1.98
CA LYS A 14 1.54 -19.88 2.62
C LYS A 14 0.90 -19.84 4.01
N GLY A 15 1.69 -19.57 5.03
CA GLY A 15 1.18 -19.36 6.39
C GLY A 15 0.14 -18.23 6.48
N PRO A 16 -0.46 -17.98 7.66
CA PRO A 16 -1.59 -17.03 7.84
C PRO A 16 -1.36 -15.62 7.24
N GLY A 17 -0.10 -15.16 7.19
CA GLY A 17 0.27 -13.88 6.57
C GLY A 17 0.16 -13.88 5.04
N GLY A 18 0.33 -15.03 4.38
CA GLY A 18 0.23 -15.14 2.93
C GLY A 18 -1.20 -15.00 2.42
N GLN A 19 -2.15 -15.60 3.13
CA GLN A 19 -3.58 -15.50 2.78
C GLN A 19 -4.12 -14.08 2.95
N TYR A 20 -3.67 -13.36 3.97
CA TYR A 20 -4.04 -11.96 4.18
C TYR A 20 -3.54 -11.08 3.03
N SER A 21 -2.31 -11.27 2.59
CA SER A 21 -1.72 -10.54 1.46
C SER A 21 -2.50 -10.76 0.17
N GLU A 22 -2.87 -12.01 -0.15
CA GLU A 22 -3.65 -12.36 -1.34
C GLU A 22 -5.05 -11.72 -1.34
N ARG A 23 -5.73 -11.74 -0.18
CA ARG A 23 -7.04 -11.10 -0.03
C ARG A 23 -6.97 -9.59 -0.20
N MET A 24 -5.93 -8.96 0.32
CA MET A 24 -5.70 -7.52 0.15
C MET A 24 -5.40 -7.17 -1.30
N GLU A 25 -4.62 -8.00 -2.01
CA GLU A 25 -4.32 -7.82 -3.43
C GLU A 25 -5.59 -7.94 -4.29
N MET A 26 -6.40 -8.97 -4.07
CA MET A 26 -7.68 -9.12 -4.77
C MET A 26 -8.64 -7.96 -4.51
N MET A 27 -8.71 -7.47 -3.27
CA MET A 27 -9.54 -6.32 -2.93
C MET A 27 -9.05 -5.03 -3.62
N LEU A 28 -7.73 -4.85 -3.72
CA LEU A 28 -7.14 -3.72 -4.41
C LEU A 28 -7.42 -3.77 -5.91
N ILE A 29 -7.26 -4.93 -6.55
CA ILE A 29 -7.58 -5.17 -7.95
C ILE A 29 -9.05 -4.84 -8.21
N TRP A 30 -9.96 -5.39 -7.41
CA TRP A 30 -11.40 -5.13 -7.55
C TRP A 30 -11.73 -3.65 -7.42
N LYS A 31 -11.21 -2.98 -6.38
CA LYS A 31 -11.44 -1.54 -6.17
C LYS A 31 -10.88 -0.68 -7.29
N LEU A 32 -9.71 -1.02 -7.83
CA LEU A 32 -9.11 -0.30 -8.95
C LEU A 32 -9.93 -0.48 -10.23
N THR A 33 -10.38 -1.71 -10.52
CA THR A 33 -11.23 -1.99 -11.69
C THR A 33 -12.51 -1.18 -11.63
N ASP A 34 -13.16 -1.14 -10.46
CA ASP A 34 -14.39 -0.39 -10.23
C ASP A 34 -14.17 1.14 -10.31
N GLU A 35 -13.16 1.66 -9.62
CA GLU A 35 -12.86 3.11 -9.59
C GLU A 35 -12.41 3.65 -10.96
N LEU A 36 -11.66 2.87 -11.72
CA LEU A 36 -11.15 3.25 -13.04
C LEU A 36 -12.12 2.91 -14.18
N GLU A 37 -13.17 2.14 -13.90
CA GLU A 37 -14.13 1.69 -14.92
C GLU A 37 -13.43 1.03 -16.12
N LEU A 38 -12.45 0.13 -15.83
CA LEU A 38 -11.62 -0.50 -16.85
C LEU A 38 -12.44 -1.39 -17.78
N THR A 39 -12.22 -1.25 -19.09
CA THR A 39 -12.66 -2.27 -20.05
C THR A 39 -11.84 -3.55 -19.90
N GLU A 40 -12.29 -4.65 -20.49
CA GLU A 40 -11.59 -5.94 -20.44
C GLU A 40 -10.19 -5.82 -21.05
N ASP A 41 -10.05 -5.18 -22.21
CA ASP A 41 -8.78 -4.93 -22.88
C ASP A 41 -7.83 -4.04 -22.05
N GLN A 42 -8.37 -3.01 -21.41
CA GLN A 42 -7.59 -2.17 -20.52
C GLN A 42 -7.12 -2.95 -19.28
N ALA A 43 -7.98 -3.76 -18.69
CA ALA A 43 -7.64 -4.57 -17.52
C ALA A 43 -6.51 -5.57 -17.84
N GLU A 44 -6.55 -6.25 -18.99
CA GLU A 44 -5.54 -7.19 -19.42
C GLU A 44 -4.15 -6.53 -19.52
N ASN A 45 -4.06 -5.32 -20.02
CA ASN A 45 -2.81 -4.57 -20.21
C ASN A 45 -2.38 -3.79 -18.96
N PHE A 46 -3.33 -3.31 -18.15
CA PHE A 46 -3.04 -2.52 -16.95
C PHE A 46 -2.51 -3.36 -15.78
N PHE A 47 -3.08 -4.55 -15.52
CA PHE A 47 -2.68 -5.35 -14.35
C PHE A 47 -1.22 -5.82 -14.37
N PRO A 48 -0.59 -6.16 -15.49
CA PRO A 48 0.87 -6.41 -15.53
C PRO A 48 1.69 -5.19 -15.09
N LEU A 49 1.32 -3.98 -15.51
CA LEU A 49 1.97 -2.73 -15.09
C LEU A 49 1.81 -2.50 -13.59
N MET A 50 0.60 -2.71 -13.06
CA MET A 50 0.32 -2.59 -11.63
C MET A 50 1.13 -3.59 -10.80
N ARG A 51 1.22 -4.85 -11.22
CA ARG A 51 2.03 -5.86 -10.51
C ARG A 51 3.52 -5.52 -10.52
N SER A 52 4.04 -4.99 -11.63
CA SER A 52 5.42 -4.50 -11.68
C SER A 52 5.65 -3.37 -10.69
N HIS A 53 4.75 -2.38 -10.68
CA HIS A 53 4.80 -1.27 -9.72
C HIS A 53 4.73 -1.76 -8.26
N GLN A 54 3.87 -2.72 -7.95
CA GLN A 54 3.79 -3.30 -6.60
C GLN A 54 5.11 -3.94 -6.16
N LYS A 55 5.82 -4.64 -7.06
CA LYS A 55 7.15 -5.19 -6.75
C LYS A 55 8.16 -4.09 -6.43
N ASP A 56 8.17 -3.02 -7.22
CA ASP A 56 9.06 -1.87 -7.00
C ASP A 56 8.76 -1.21 -5.64
N VAL A 57 7.49 -1.01 -5.30
CA VAL A 57 7.06 -0.47 -4.00
C VAL A 57 7.45 -1.39 -2.84
N MET A 58 7.31 -2.72 -3.00
CA MET A 58 7.72 -3.68 -1.97
C MET A 58 9.23 -3.64 -1.74
N GLU A 59 10.03 -3.53 -2.81
CA GLU A 59 11.48 -3.42 -2.70
C GLU A 59 11.91 -2.13 -1.99
N ILE A 60 11.26 -1.00 -2.30
CA ILE A 60 11.52 0.27 -1.59
C ILE A 60 11.17 0.15 -0.10
N ARG A 61 10.05 -0.48 0.24
CA ARG A 61 9.66 -0.72 1.65
C ARG A 61 10.67 -1.62 2.37
N ARG A 62 11.20 -2.63 1.67
CA ARG A 62 12.26 -3.48 2.21
C ARG A 62 13.53 -2.67 2.51
N GLN A 63 13.95 -1.82 1.58
CA GLN A 63 15.10 -0.92 1.76
C GLN A 63 14.89 0.05 2.93
N GLU A 64 13.70 0.65 3.02
CA GLU A 64 13.34 1.53 4.13
C GLU A 64 13.40 0.81 5.48
N LYS A 65 12.90 -0.42 5.56
CA LYS A 65 12.99 -1.23 6.78
C LYS A 65 14.44 -1.48 7.18
N LEU A 66 15.27 -1.93 6.24
CA LEU A 66 16.69 -2.22 6.48
C LEU A 66 17.49 -0.97 6.90
N MET A 67 17.10 0.20 6.40
CA MET A 67 17.70 1.48 6.78
C MET A 67 17.41 1.83 8.25
N PHE A 68 16.19 1.60 8.73
CA PHE A 68 15.81 1.92 10.11
C PHE A 68 16.25 0.87 11.15
N GLU A 69 16.39 -0.39 10.75
CA GLU A 69 16.64 -1.52 11.65
C GLU A 69 17.86 -1.30 12.56
N PRO A 70 19.06 -0.84 12.06
CA PRO A 70 20.21 -0.58 12.91
C PRO A 70 19.97 0.55 13.92
N MET A 71 19.18 1.56 13.58
CA MET A 71 18.87 2.67 14.48
C MET A 71 17.91 2.24 15.59
N TYR A 72 16.93 1.40 15.29
CA TYR A 72 16.07 0.80 16.32
C TYR A 72 16.86 -0.06 17.31
N ASP A 73 17.83 -0.82 16.83
CA ASP A 73 18.65 -1.67 17.68
C ASP A 73 19.55 -0.80 18.61
N LYS A 74 20.16 0.28 18.11
CA LYS A 74 20.90 1.24 18.92
C LYS A 74 20.05 1.92 19.99
N ILE A 75 18.83 2.34 19.67
CA ILE A 75 17.90 2.94 20.63
C ILE A 75 17.54 1.93 21.74
N LYS A 76 17.36 0.65 21.39
CA LYS A 76 17.02 -0.40 22.36
C LYS A 76 18.19 -0.76 23.29
N SER A 77 19.42 -0.72 22.77
CA SER A 77 20.63 -1.02 23.54
C SER A 77 21.16 0.17 24.34
N ASP A 78 20.48 1.33 24.26
CA ASP A 78 20.92 2.59 24.89
C ASP A 78 22.31 3.05 24.42
N ASP A 79 22.68 2.68 23.18
CA ASP A 79 23.95 3.05 22.59
C ASP A 79 23.98 4.55 22.24
N LYS A 80 25.17 5.17 22.39
CA LYS A 80 25.32 6.56 22.02
C LYS A 80 25.16 6.77 20.50
N ILE A 81 24.21 7.61 20.15
CA ILE A 81 23.99 8.05 18.78
C ILE A 81 24.66 9.41 18.58
N ASN A 82 25.49 9.54 17.55
CA ASN A 82 26.17 10.80 17.24
C ASN A 82 25.44 11.55 16.11
N GLN A 83 25.71 12.86 15.99
CA GLN A 83 25.05 13.72 15.00
C GLN A 83 25.32 13.30 13.54
N SER A 84 26.48 12.69 13.27
CA SER A 84 26.80 12.19 11.92
C SER A 84 25.87 11.04 11.51
N GLU A 85 25.56 10.13 12.43
CA GLU A 85 24.60 9.04 12.16
C GLU A 85 23.20 9.58 11.88
N VAL A 86 22.77 10.59 12.61
CA VAL A 86 21.48 11.27 12.36
C VAL A 86 21.49 11.91 10.97
N ASN A 87 22.55 12.64 10.60
CA ASN A 87 22.66 13.29 9.30
C ASN A 87 22.67 12.27 8.14
N ASN A 88 23.37 11.15 8.32
CA ASN A 88 23.39 10.07 7.34
C ASN A 88 21.98 9.48 7.14
N LEU A 89 21.28 9.18 8.23
CA LEU A 89 19.91 8.68 8.16
C LEU A 89 18.95 9.66 7.47
N LEU A 90 19.09 10.97 7.74
CA LEU A 90 18.29 11.99 7.06
C LEU A 90 18.54 12.01 5.53
N ASN A 91 19.78 11.83 5.11
CA ASN A 91 20.13 11.73 3.69
C ASN A 91 19.52 10.47 3.05
N GLU A 92 19.60 9.34 3.73
CA GLU A 92 19.01 8.07 3.27
C GLU A 92 17.48 8.16 3.17
N ILE A 93 16.81 8.77 4.16
CA ILE A 93 15.36 9.05 4.13
C ILE A 93 15.02 9.89 2.89
N SER A 94 15.75 10.97 2.66
CA SER A 94 15.53 11.85 1.49
C SER A 94 15.68 11.08 0.17
N ALA A 95 16.66 10.18 0.07
CA ALA A 95 16.87 9.34 -1.10
C ALA A 95 15.71 8.36 -1.31
N ILE A 96 15.25 7.71 -0.24
CA ILE A 96 14.10 6.77 -0.28
C ILE A 96 12.82 7.51 -0.68
N ASP A 97 12.57 8.71 -0.14
CA ASP A 97 11.37 9.49 -0.48
C ASP A 97 11.36 9.95 -1.93
N LYS A 98 12.51 10.37 -2.46
CA LYS A 98 12.68 10.66 -3.90
C LYS A 98 12.39 9.43 -4.76
N LYS A 99 12.89 8.26 -4.35
CA LYS A 99 12.65 6.99 -5.04
C LYS A 99 11.17 6.60 -5.03
N LYS A 100 10.48 6.72 -3.88
CA LYS A 100 9.03 6.51 -3.77
C LYS A 100 8.24 7.40 -4.72
N SER A 101 8.56 8.70 -4.71
CA SER A 101 7.89 9.69 -5.57
C SER A 101 8.11 9.36 -7.05
N LYS A 102 9.36 9.09 -7.45
CA LYS A 102 9.70 8.73 -8.82
C LYS A 102 8.98 7.46 -9.26
N THR A 103 9.03 6.39 -8.47
CA THR A 103 8.37 5.10 -8.79
C THR A 103 6.86 5.28 -9.01
N ARG A 104 6.22 6.14 -8.23
CA ARG A 104 4.80 6.49 -8.39
C ARG A 104 4.54 7.24 -9.69
N ILE A 105 5.33 8.27 -9.98
CA ILE A 105 5.19 9.09 -11.20
C ILE A 105 5.40 8.20 -12.44
N ASP A 106 6.49 7.44 -12.47
CA ASP A 106 6.82 6.52 -13.57
C ASP A 106 5.70 5.50 -13.83
N PHE A 107 5.00 5.05 -12.79
CA PHE A 107 3.85 4.15 -12.93
C PHE A 107 2.66 4.85 -13.58
N ILE A 108 2.32 6.07 -13.13
CA ILE A 108 1.22 6.85 -13.73
C ILE A 108 1.52 7.16 -15.21
N GLU A 109 2.75 7.58 -15.52
CA GLU A 109 3.17 7.86 -16.90
C GLU A 109 3.06 6.62 -17.79
N ARG A 110 3.59 5.47 -17.35
CA ARG A 110 3.48 4.20 -18.09
C ARG A 110 2.04 3.73 -18.27
N SER A 111 1.18 4.00 -17.29
CA SER A 111 -0.24 3.63 -17.40
C SER A 111 -0.98 4.39 -18.50
N GLY A 112 -0.44 5.52 -18.96
CA GLY A 112 -1.00 6.30 -20.07
C GLY A 112 -0.96 5.60 -21.43
N SER A 113 -0.22 4.51 -21.57
CA SER A 113 -0.29 3.66 -22.78
C SER A 113 -1.57 2.80 -22.82
N VAL A 114 -2.32 2.70 -21.70
CA VAL A 114 -3.49 1.84 -21.53
C VAL A 114 -4.72 2.61 -21.06
N LEU A 115 -4.50 3.61 -20.20
CA LEU A 115 -5.56 4.38 -19.54
C LEU A 115 -5.79 5.72 -20.24
N GLU A 116 -7.04 6.12 -20.31
CA GLU A 116 -7.41 7.48 -20.71
C GLU A 116 -6.99 8.52 -19.66
N PRO A 117 -6.85 9.81 -20.02
CA PRO A 117 -6.37 10.84 -19.10
C PRO A 117 -7.18 10.98 -17.81
N ASP A 118 -8.50 10.82 -17.87
CA ASP A 118 -9.37 10.84 -16.68
C ASP A 118 -9.17 9.63 -15.77
N GLN A 119 -8.93 8.44 -16.36
CA GLN A 119 -8.58 7.23 -15.63
C GLN A 119 -7.20 7.35 -14.97
N GLN A 120 -6.22 7.97 -15.65
CA GLN A 120 -4.92 8.27 -15.04
C GLN A 120 -5.05 9.21 -13.84
N LEU A 121 -5.90 10.23 -13.94
CA LEU A 121 -6.18 11.14 -12.83
C LEU A 121 -6.86 10.40 -11.67
N LYS A 122 -7.84 9.55 -11.94
CA LYS A 122 -8.46 8.69 -10.91
C LYS A 122 -7.41 7.79 -10.24
N LEU A 123 -6.50 7.18 -11.01
CA LEU A 123 -5.40 6.36 -10.49
C LEU A 123 -4.45 7.17 -9.60
N LEU A 124 -4.07 8.37 -10.03
CA LEU A 124 -3.22 9.28 -9.24
C LEU A 124 -3.86 9.64 -7.89
N MET A 125 -5.17 9.82 -7.86
CA MET A 125 -5.93 10.16 -6.65
C MET A 125 -6.29 8.94 -5.80
N PHE A 126 -6.15 7.73 -6.31
CA PHE A 126 -6.57 6.50 -5.64
C PHE A 126 -5.84 6.27 -4.30
N GLU A 127 -4.50 6.37 -4.26
CA GLU A 127 -3.73 6.17 -3.03
C GLU A 127 -4.08 7.18 -1.91
N PRO A 128 -4.11 8.51 -2.17
CA PRO A 128 -4.55 9.47 -1.17
C PRO A 128 -5.97 9.19 -0.65
N LYS A 129 -6.90 8.87 -1.55
CA LYS A 129 -8.29 8.53 -1.22
C LYS A 129 -8.36 7.30 -0.31
N MET A 130 -7.64 6.24 -0.65
CA MET A 130 -7.56 5.02 0.16
C MET A 130 -6.96 5.27 1.55
N LYS A 131 -5.89 6.05 1.66
CA LYS A 131 -5.30 6.42 2.97
C LYS A 131 -6.29 7.14 3.86
N ILE A 132 -7.03 8.10 3.31
CA ILE A 132 -8.06 8.86 4.04
C ILE A 132 -9.18 7.92 4.49
N GLN A 133 -9.63 7.03 3.64
CA GLN A 133 -10.70 6.07 3.97
C GLN A 133 -10.28 5.12 5.08
N VAL A 134 -9.11 4.51 5.01
CA VAL A 134 -8.57 3.62 6.05
C VAL A 134 -8.46 4.36 7.40
N GLN A 135 -7.96 5.61 7.41
CA GLN A 135 -7.89 6.41 8.63
C GLN A 135 -9.28 6.70 9.22
N ARG A 136 -10.27 6.96 8.36
CA ARG A 136 -11.66 7.17 8.78
C ARG A 136 -12.25 5.91 9.41
N ASP A 137 -12.10 4.76 8.75
CA ASP A 137 -12.60 3.47 9.23
C ASP A 137 -11.97 3.08 10.58
N ILE A 138 -10.66 3.30 10.73
CA ILE A 138 -9.96 3.11 12.01
C ILE A 138 -10.56 4.02 13.09
N ARG A 139 -10.73 5.31 12.80
CA ARG A 139 -11.30 6.27 13.74
C ARG A 139 -12.73 5.89 14.16
N GLU A 140 -13.52 5.38 13.23
CA GLU A 140 -14.88 4.93 13.53
C GLU A 140 -14.92 3.67 14.41
N ARG A 141 -14.04 2.72 14.17
CA ARG A 141 -13.91 1.50 15.01
C ARG A 141 -13.45 1.81 16.43
N PHE A 142 -12.63 2.84 16.62
CA PHE A 142 -12.10 3.24 17.93
C PHE A 142 -12.89 4.38 18.58
N LYS A 143 -14.03 4.82 18.03
CA LYS A 143 -14.93 5.73 18.73
C LYS A 143 -15.44 5.05 20.01
N PRO A 144 -15.23 5.62 21.21
CA PRO A 144 -15.77 5.06 22.41
C PRO A 144 -17.29 5.02 22.29
N SER A 145 -17.87 3.82 22.41
CA SER A 145 -19.31 3.64 22.46
C SER A 145 -19.86 4.51 23.58
N LYS A 146 -20.67 5.51 23.27
CA LYS A 146 -21.45 6.25 24.25
C LYS A 146 -22.54 5.31 24.79
N ARG A 147 -22.15 4.31 25.60
CA ARG A 147 -23.10 3.57 26.42
C ARG A 147 -23.68 4.56 27.41
N GLY A 148 -24.88 5.01 27.11
CA GLY A 148 -25.68 5.87 27.95
C GLY A 148 -25.82 5.28 29.35
N GLY A 149 -25.14 5.91 30.30
CA GLY A 149 -25.40 5.68 31.71
C GLY A 149 -26.82 6.16 32.04
N LYS A 150 -27.83 5.32 31.86
CA LYS A 150 -29.12 5.51 32.53
C LYS A 150 -28.87 5.34 34.01
N LYS A 151 -28.63 6.46 34.72
CA LYS A 151 -28.79 6.52 36.18
C LYS A 151 -30.26 6.19 36.49
N LYS A 152 -30.54 4.97 36.93
CA LYS A 152 -31.78 4.65 37.64
C LYS A 152 -31.76 5.44 38.93
N GLY A 153 -32.55 6.50 38.98
CA GLY A 153 -32.90 7.19 40.21
C GLY A 153 -33.65 6.21 41.11
N ARG A 154 -33.09 5.96 42.28
CA ARG A 154 -33.77 5.28 43.41
C ARG A 154 -34.57 6.35 44.15
N ARG A 155 -35.87 6.22 44.15
CA ARG A 155 -36.74 6.77 45.18
C ARG A 155 -36.85 5.77 46.30
#